data_1f280b1cab5a7ae73c39b7ab43a8b031
#
_entry.id   1f280b1cab5a7ae73c39b7ab43a8b031
#
_cell.length_a   1.000
_cell.length_b   1.000
_cell.length_c   1.000
_cell.angle_alpha   90.00
_cell.angle_beta   90.00
_cell.angle_gamma   90.00
#
_symmetry.space_group_name_H-M   'P 1'
#
loop_
_entity.id
_entity.type
_entity.pdbx_description
1 polymer ?
#
loop_
_entity_poly.entity_id
_entity_poly.type
_entity_poly.pdbx_seq_one_letter_code
_entity_poly.pdbx_strand_id
1 'polypeptide(L)'
;MGYVGVCHKVYVCGMIRVVKHAALDSGRWKGLALLLFLAAAICLASLLSGGSGISARQAVAALLGAGDEAARNVMMEVRLPRLLAAFGVGGLLALAGVLLQALFRNPLADPYVLGVSGGAAVGALLAMITGAAAMGVQSAAILGALGAVAVVYLLARGGGTSRLLLTGVVIASACGALVSVLLAVADSGRLRGMVFWLAGDLGWALNPWSSLLAAVLAACLALLVARPLNVLAAGELRARSVGLQIEVWRTALFIACATLTAIAVINAGTVGFVGLITPHAIRLAFRTSDHRLVAPASVVLGGTILATADLLARTVANPRQLPVGAIMALVGAPIFIALLRRRAA
;
A
#
# COMPACT_ATOMS: atom_id res chain seq x y z
N MET A 1 36.91 46.04 11.00
CA MET A 1 35.80 46.24 10.06
C MET A 1 35.65 45.08 9.05
N GLY A 2 35.71 43.84 9.46
CA GLY A 2 35.70 42.67 8.54
C GLY A 2 34.63 41.62 8.81
N TYR A 3 33.89 41.66 9.93
CA TYR A 3 32.98 40.57 10.36
C TYR A 3 31.51 40.80 9.99
N VAL A 4 31.07 41.99 9.61
CA VAL A 4 29.67 42.30 9.29
C VAL A 4 29.30 41.87 7.85
N GLY A 5 30.25 41.85 6.92
CA GLY A 5 30.03 41.51 5.53
C GLY A 5 29.82 40.01 5.23
N VAL A 6 30.34 39.12 6.08
CA VAL A 6 30.22 37.65 5.89
C VAL A 6 28.85 37.13 6.36
N CYS A 7 28.32 37.68 7.45
CA CYS A 7 26.99 37.29 7.96
C CYS A 7 25.85 37.67 7.00
N HIS A 8 25.92 38.81 6.36
CA HIS A 8 24.88 39.25 5.42
C HIS A 8 24.82 38.40 4.14
N LYS A 9 25.98 37.94 3.62
CA LYS A 9 26.02 37.05 2.43
C LYS A 9 25.50 35.65 2.74
N VAL A 10 25.71 35.11 3.97
CA VAL A 10 25.21 33.79 4.34
C VAL A 10 23.68 33.81 4.54
N TYR A 11 23.12 34.89 5.13
CA TYR A 11 21.68 35.05 5.31
C TYR A 11 20.93 35.24 3.97
N VAL A 12 21.46 36.06 3.08
CA VAL A 12 20.87 36.30 1.75
C VAL A 12 20.97 35.05 0.87
N CYS A 13 22.09 34.33 0.90
CA CYS A 13 22.26 33.07 0.18
C CYS A 13 21.34 31.94 0.72
N GLY A 14 21.12 31.90 2.06
CA GLY A 14 20.15 31.00 2.70
C GLY A 14 18.71 31.32 2.32
N MET A 15 18.33 32.61 2.30
CA MET A 15 16.98 33.08 1.94
C MET A 15 16.68 32.85 0.45
N ILE A 16 17.65 33.08 -0.44
CA ILE A 16 17.49 32.81 -1.89
C ILE A 16 17.38 31.31 -2.17
N ARG A 17 18.05 30.44 -1.39
CA ARG A 17 17.86 28.98 -1.47
C ARG A 17 16.49 28.53 -0.97
N VAL A 18 15.94 29.16 0.06
CA VAL A 18 14.59 28.86 0.59
C VAL A 18 13.52 29.29 -0.40
N VAL A 19 13.67 30.46 -1.06
CA VAL A 19 12.72 30.94 -2.07
C VAL A 19 12.78 30.14 -3.38
N LYS A 20 13.96 29.64 -3.78
CA LYS A 20 14.08 28.71 -4.93
C LYS A 20 13.43 27.33 -4.71
N HIS A 21 13.18 26.94 -3.46
CA HIS A 21 12.47 25.67 -3.14
C HIS A 21 10.94 25.81 -3.13
N ALA A 22 10.41 27.03 -3.25
CA ALA A 22 8.95 27.27 -3.27
C ALA A 22 8.33 27.21 -4.68
N ALA A 23 9.11 27.34 -5.74
CA ALA A 23 8.64 27.05 -7.09
C ALA A 23 8.77 25.54 -7.31
N LEU A 24 7.64 24.81 -7.30
CA LEU A 24 7.58 23.45 -7.81
C LEU A 24 8.14 23.49 -9.24
N ASP A 25 9.28 22.85 -9.43
CA ASP A 25 9.97 22.76 -10.70
C ASP A 25 8.97 22.31 -11.78
N SER A 26 8.95 22.97 -12.94
CA SER A 26 8.00 22.66 -14.03
C SER A 26 7.99 21.15 -14.39
N GLY A 27 9.12 20.48 -14.17
CA GLY A 27 9.25 19.01 -14.29
C GLY A 27 8.39 18.22 -13.32
N ARG A 28 8.21 18.70 -12.09
CA ARG A 28 7.39 17.99 -11.07
C ARG A 28 5.90 18.07 -11.40
N TRP A 29 5.42 19.21 -11.88
CA TRP A 29 4.03 19.35 -12.34
C TRP A 29 3.72 18.44 -13.53
N LYS A 30 4.63 18.33 -14.49
CA LYS A 30 4.51 17.41 -15.64
C LYS A 30 4.47 15.96 -15.16
N GLY A 31 5.31 15.60 -14.20
CA GLY A 31 5.32 14.27 -13.59
C GLY A 31 4.02 13.94 -12.87
N LEU A 32 3.46 14.86 -12.08
CA LEU A 32 2.16 14.68 -11.42
C LEU A 32 1.02 14.57 -12.43
N ALA A 33 1.00 15.43 -13.45
CA ALA A 33 0.00 15.38 -14.51
C ALA A 33 0.05 14.03 -15.26
N LEU A 34 1.24 13.53 -15.58
CA LEU A 34 1.42 12.19 -16.18
C LEU A 34 0.92 11.08 -15.26
N LEU A 35 1.23 11.13 -13.96
CA LEU A 35 0.76 10.14 -12.99
C LEU A 35 -0.77 10.12 -12.91
N LEU A 36 -1.40 11.29 -12.83
CA LEU A 36 -2.86 11.40 -12.80
C LEU A 36 -3.50 10.95 -14.12
N PHE A 37 -2.88 11.28 -15.25
CA PHE A 37 -3.32 10.82 -16.56
C PHE A 37 -3.26 9.27 -16.66
N LEU A 38 -2.14 8.67 -16.24
CA LEU A 38 -2.01 7.21 -16.22
C LEU A 38 -3.02 6.56 -15.27
N ALA A 39 -3.26 7.15 -14.10
CA ALA A 39 -4.28 6.67 -13.18
C ALA A 39 -5.67 6.71 -13.81
N ALA A 40 -6.05 7.82 -14.44
CA ALA A 40 -7.33 7.96 -15.14
C ALA A 40 -7.46 6.98 -16.31
N ALA A 41 -6.40 6.80 -17.09
CA ALA A 41 -6.39 5.85 -18.22
C ALA A 41 -6.58 4.40 -17.75
N ILE A 42 -5.91 4.00 -16.67
CA ILE A 42 -6.08 2.65 -16.08
C ILE A 42 -7.47 2.48 -15.46
N CYS A 43 -8.01 3.50 -14.78
CA CYS A 43 -9.39 3.46 -14.29
C CYS A 43 -10.37 3.22 -15.44
N LEU A 44 -10.24 3.98 -16.51
CA LEU A 44 -11.09 3.84 -17.68
C LEU A 44 -10.93 2.45 -18.33
N ALA A 45 -9.69 1.99 -18.54
CA ALA A 45 -9.41 0.66 -19.06
C ALA A 45 -10.01 -0.44 -18.18
N SER A 46 -9.91 -0.33 -16.85
CA SER A 46 -10.45 -1.31 -15.90
C SER A 46 -11.99 -1.35 -15.91
N LEU A 47 -12.65 -0.22 -16.16
CA LEU A 47 -14.10 -0.15 -16.31
C LEU A 47 -14.56 -0.68 -17.67
N LEU A 48 -13.84 -0.38 -18.75
CA LEU A 48 -14.22 -0.79 -20.12
C LEU A 48 -13.87 -2.24 -20.43
N SER A 49 -12.81 -2.79 -19.79
CA SER A 49 -12.31 -4.15 -20.03
C SER A 49 -12.53 -5.07 -18.84
N GLY A 50 -12.82 -6.35 -19.10
CA GLY A 50 -12.97 -7.38 -18.06
C GLY A 50 -13.55 -8.67 -18.62
N GLY A 51 -13.34 -9.78 -17.90
CA GLY A 51 -13.79 -11.13 -18.27
C GLY A 51 -15.30 -11.41 -18.16
N SER A 52 -16.15 -10.39 -18.01
CA SER A 52 -17.59 -10.52 -17.74
C SER A 52 -18.47 -10.59 -19.00
N GLY A 53 -17.90 -10.79 -20.19
CA GLY A 53 -18.65 -10.94 -21.44
C GLY A 53 -19.30 -9.66 -22.00
N ILE A 54 -19.14 -8.50 -21.33
CA ILE A 54 -19.69 -7.21 -21.76
C ILE A 54 -18.69 -6.48 -22.63
N SER A 55 -19.12 -6.04 -23.82
CA SER A 55 -18.32 -5.22 -24.74
C SER A 55 -18.04 -3.83 -24.16
N ALA A 56 -16.98 -3.18 -24.62
CA ALA A 56 -16.64 -1.80 -24.22
C ALA A 56 -17.79 -0.82 -24.54
N ARG A 57 -18.51 -1.02 -25.65
CA ARG A 57 -19.67 -0.21 -26.03
C ARG A 57 -20.82 -0.32 -25.02
N GLN A 58 -21.13 -1.55 -24.59
CA GLN A 58 -22.14 -1.79 -23.54
C GLN A 58 -21.73 -1.20 -22.21
N ALA A 59 -20.43 -1.29 -21.85
CA ALA A 59 -19.90 -0.68 -20.65
C ALA A 59 -20.04 0.85 -20.65
N VAL A 60 -19.74 1.51 -21.78
CA VAL A 60 -19.96 2.96 -21.94
C VAL A 60 -21.46 3.31 -21.86
N ALA A 61 -22.33 2.55 -22.54
CA ALA A 61 -23.77 2.78 -22.47
C ALA A 61 -24.30 2.65 -21.03
N ALA A 62 -23.83 1.63 -20.29
CA ALA A 62 -24.19 1.44 -18.88
C ALA A 62 -23.72 2.61 -17.98
N LEU A 63 -22.52 3.16 -18.20
CA LEU A 63 -22.02 4.34 -17.48
C LEU A 63 -22.84 5.60 -17.77
N LEU A 64 -23.37 5.73 -18.99
CA LEU A 64 -24.22 6.85 -19.40
C LEU A 64 -25.71 6.64 -19.05
N GLY A 65 -26.04 5.54 -18.36
CA GLY A 65 -27.43 5.21 -17.97
C GLY A 65 -28.31 4.67 -19.10
N ALA A 66 -27.72 4.36 -20.28
CA ALA A 66 -28.43 3.91 -21.50
C ALA A 66 -28.21 2.42 -21.81
N GLY A 67 -27.57 1.65 -20.95
CA GLY A 67 -27.31 0.21 -21.12
C GLY A 67 -28.45 -0.67 -20.69
N ASP A 68 -28.41 -1.95 -21.11
CA ASP A 68 -29.27 -3.01 -20.59
C ASP A 68 -28.99 -3.26 -19.09
N GLU A 69 -29.95 -3.82 -18.38
CA GLU A 69 -29.87 -4.06 -16.93
C GLU A 69 -28.67 -4.96 -16.56
N ALA A 70 -28.40 -5.97 -17.37
CA ALA A 70 -27.28 -6.87 -17.16
C ALA A 70 -25.90 -6.14 -17.22
N ALA A 71 -25.71 -5.27 -18.22
CA ALA A 71 -24.52 -4.47 -18.37
C ALA A 71 -24.35 -3.48 -17.20
N ARG A 72 -25.45 -2.88 -16.75
CA ARG A 72 -25.49 -1.96 -15.63
C ARG A 72 -25.12 -2.67 -14.31
N ASN A 73 -25.69 -3.86 -14.06
CA ASN A 73 -25.40 -4.64 -12.86
C ASN A 73 -23.93 -5.06 -12.82
N VAL A 74 -23.36 -5.57 -13.93
CA VAL A 74 -21.94 -5.90 -14.01
C VAL A 74 -21.07 -4.67 -13.77
N MET A 75 -21.46 -3.51 -14.28
CA MET A 75 -20.69 -2.28 -14.07
C MET A 75 -20.71 -1.84 -12.61
N MET A 76 -21.89 -1.79 -11.98
CA MET A 76 -22.10 -1.21 -10.65
C MET A 76 -21.78 -2.20 -9.52
N GLU A 77 -22.01 -3.51 -9.72
CA GLU A 77 -21.85 -4.52 -8.68
C GLU A 77 -20.51 -5.28 -8.78
N VAL A 78 -19.84 -5.24 -9.95
CA VAL A 78 -18.60 -5.99 -10.14
C VAL A 78 -17.42 -5.07 -10.47
N ARG A 79 -17.49 -4.31 -11.59
CA ARG A 79 -16.33 -3.58 -12.11
C ARG A 79 -15.96 -2.37 -11.25
N LEU A 80 -16.93 -1.51 -10.93
CA LEU A 80 -16.71 -0.31 -10.15
C LEU A 80 -16.28 -0.63 -8.71
N PRO A 81 -16.95 -1.51 -7.95
CA PRO A 81 -16.51 -1.89 -6.62
C PRO A 81 -15.08 -2.45 -6.59
N ARG A 82 -14.74 -3.31 -7.56
CA ARG A 82 -13.42 -3.92 -7.66
C ARG A 82 -12.33 -2.89 -7.97
N LEU A 83 -12.61 -1.92 -8.84
CA LEU A 83 -11.70 -0.79 -9.12
C LEU A 83 -11.47 0.07 -7.88
N LEU A 84 -12.53 0.41 -7.14
CA LEU A 84 -12.44 1.19 -5.90
C LEU A 84 -11.63 0.44 -4.83
N ALA A 85 -11.86 -0.87 -4.69
CA ALA A 85 -11.08 -1.73 -3.80
C ALA A 85 -9.60 -1.75 -4.20
N ALA A 86 -9.29 -1.90 -5.49
CA ALA A 86 -7.92 -1.87 -6.00
C ALA A 86 -7.21 -0.55 -5.65
N PHE A 87 -7.87 0.58 -5.90
CA PHE A 87 -7.32 1.90 -5.57
C PHE A 87 -7.14 2.09 -4.06
N GLY A 88 -8.13 1.71 -3.26
CA GLY A 88 -8.08 1.82 -1.82
C GLY A 88 -6.96 0.96 -1.23
N VAL A 89 -6.95 -0.33 -1.54
CA VAL A 89 -5.95 -1.30 -1.04
C VAL A 89 -4.55 -0.94 -1.52
N GLY A 90 -4.38 -0.64 -2.82
CA GLY A 90 -3.09 -0.23 -3.38
C GLY A 90 -2.56 1.05 -2.76
N GLY A 91 -3.44 2.03 -2.53
CA GLY A 91 -3.11 3.28 -1.85
C GLY A 91 -2.69 3.07 -0.38
N LEU A 92 -3.43 2.24 0.36
CA LEU A 92 -3.13 1.90 1.77
C LEU A 92 -1.77 1.20 1.89
N LEU A 93 -1.51 0.19 1.07
CA LEU A 93 -0.22 -0.52 1.06
C LEU A 93 0.95 0.39 0.69
N ALA A 94 0.76 1.24 -0.32
CA ALA A 94 1.76 2.22 -0.73
C ALA A 94 2.09 3.20 0.40
N LEU A 95 1.07 3.72 1.08
CA LEU A 95 1.26 4.64 2.20
C LEU A 95 1.90 3.94 3.41
N ALA A 96 1.47 2.71 3.74
CA ALA A 96 2.12 1.91 4.77
C ALA A 96 3.62 1.73 4.46
N GLY A 97 3.95 1.49 3.19
CA GLY A 97 5.34 1.44 2.73
C GLY A 97 6.09 2.75 2.93
N VAL A 98 5.49 3.90 2.59
CA VAL A 98 6.09 5.24 2.84
C VAL A 98 6.44 5.41 4.31
N LEU A 99 5.48 5.15 5.21
CA LEU A 99 5.64 5.31 6.65
C LEU A 99 6.69 4.35 7.22
N LEU A 100 6.65 3.09 6.79
CA LEU A 100 7.59 2.08 7.28
C LEU A 100 9.01 2.34 6.81
N GLN A 101 9.20 2.73 5.55
CA GLN A 101 10.51 3.11 5.02
C GLN A 101 11.09 4.34 5.73
N ALA A 102 10.24 5.29 6.15
CA ALA A 102 10.66 6.42 6.98
C ALA A 102 11.03 5.97 8.40
N LEU A 103 10.24 5.09 9.01
CA LEU A 103 10.46 4.54 10.35
C LEU A 103 11.77 3.74 10.44
N PHE A 104 12.01 2.83 9.50
CA PHE A 104 13.22 1.99 9.47
C PHE A 104 14.40 2.66 8.77
N ARG A 105 14.19 3.82 8.13
CA ARG A 105 15.20 4.49 7.29
C ARG A 105 15.80 3.53 6.26
N ASN A 106 14.97 2.61 5.80
CA ASN A 106 15.34 1.57 4.86
C ASN A 106 14.36 1.57 3.69
N PRO A 107 14.78 1.90 2.46
CA PRO A 107 13.90 1.90 1.29
C PRO A 107 13.40 0.50 0.90
N LEU A 108 13.96 -0.55 1.49
CA LEU A 108 13.59 -1.95 1.28
C LEU A 108 12.58 -2.45 2.34
N ALA A 109 12.14 -1.60 3.27
CA ALA A 109 11.17 -1.99 4.27
C ALA A 109 9.79 -2.22 3.63
N ASP A 110 9.24 -3.41 3.86
CA ASP A 110 7.92 -3.84 3.39
C ASP A 110 6.96 -3.97 4.57
N PRO A 111 5.71 -3.46 4.48
CA PRO A 111 4.72 -3.56 5.54
C PRO A 111 4.43 -4.99 6.04
N TYR A 112 4.60 -5.99 5.21
CA TYR A 112 4.38 -7.39 5.56
C TYR A 112 5.37 -7.94 6.60
N VAL A 113 6.54 -7.33 6.72
CA VAL A 113 7.56 -7.72 7.72
C VAL A 113 7.07 -7.53 9.16
N LEU A 114 6.03 -6.72 9.38
CA LEU A 114 5.46 -6.50 10.72
C LEU A 114 4.62 -7.69 11.24
N GLY A 115 4.46 -8.76 10.48
CA GLY A 115 3.66 -9.93 10.88
C GLY A 115 2.14 -9.75 10.75
N VAL A 116 1.68 -8.55 10.38
CA VAL A 116 0.24 -8.20 10.27
C VAL A 116 -0.49 -9.13 9.31
N SER A 117 0.08 -9.32 8.13
CA SER A 117 -0.51 -10.17 7.08
C SER A 117 -0.53 -11.65 7.46
N GLY A 118 0.52 -12.13 8.14
CA GLY A 118 0.58 -13.49 8.65
C GLY A 118 -0.50 -13.75 9.69
N GLY A 119 -0.66 -12.83 10.66
CA GLY A 119 -1.73 -12.91 11.65
C GLY A 119 -3.12 -12.88 11.02
N ALA A 120 -3.35 -11.97 10.06
CA ALA A 120 -4.60 -11.92 9.30
C ALA A 120 -4.88 -13.24 8.56
N ALA A 121 -3.85 -13.82 7.94
CA ALA A 121 -3.96 -15.11 7.24
C ALA A 121 -4.36 -16.26 8.18
N VAL A 122 -3.70 -16.35 9.31
CA VAL A 122 -4.05 -17.37 10.34
C VAL A 122 -5.52 -17.22 10.75
N GLY A 123 -5.96 -16.00 11.10
CA GLY A 123 -7.34 -15.74 11.49
C GLY A 123 -8.34 -16.09 10.37
N ALA A 124 -8.08 -15.63 9.15
CA ALA A 124 -8.94 -15.92 7.99
C ALA A 124 -9.05 -17.41 7.71
N LEU A 125 -7.94 -18.16 7.70
CA LEU A 125 -7.92 -19.58 7.41
C LEU A 125 -8.63 -20.40 8.50
N LEU A 126 -8.47 -20.04 9.76
CA LEU A 126 -9.21 -20.65 10.87
C LEU A 126 -10.73 -20.48 10.68
N ALA A 127 -11.19 -19.30 10.32
CA ALA A 127 -12.60 -19.05 10.03
C ALA A 127 -13.08 -19.82 8.79
N MET A 128 -12.28 -19.91 7.73
CA MET A 128 -12.61 -20.70 6.54
C MET A 128 -12.73 -22.19 6.83
N ILE A 129 -11.86 -22.75 7.68
CA ILE A 129 -11.93 -24.18 8.09
C ILE A 129 -13.25 -24.46 8.80
N THR A 130 -13.74 -23.54 9.65
CA THR A 130 -15.04 -23.70 10.33
C THR A 130 -16.24 -23.44 9.43
N GLY A 131 -16.05 -23.02 8.18
CA GLY A 131 -17.14 -22.71 7.26
C GLY A 131 -17.80 -21.36 7.50
N ALA A 132 -17.10 -20.42 8.12
CA ALA A 132 -17.64 -19.08 8.37
C ALA A 132 -17.96 -18.34 7.06
N ALA A 133 -19.03 -17.53 7.07
CA ALA A 133 -19.35 -16.62 5.98
C ALA A 133 -18.26 -15.54 5.80
N ALA A 134 -18.28 -14.84 4.66
CA ALA A 134 -17.25 -13.84 4.31
C ALA A 134 -17.02 -12.79 5.43
N MET A 135 -18.08 -12.32 6.09
CA MET A 135 -17.97 -11.38 7.20
C MET A 135 -17.23 -12.00 8.41
N GLY A 136 -17.48 -13.28 8.71
CA GLY A 136 -16.76 -14.02 9.76
C GLY A 136 -15.29 -14.18 9.44
N VAL A 137 -14.94 -14.46 8.18
CA VAL A 137 -13.56 -14.53 7.70
C VAL A 137 -12.85 -13.18 7.85
N GLN A 138 -13.51 -12.07 7.47
CA GLN A 138 -12.95 -10.74 7.64
C GLN A 138 -12.74 -10.38 9.12
N SER A 139 -13.72 -10.67 9.98
CA SER A 139 -13.61 -10.40 11.41
C SER A 139 -12.47 -11.20 12.05
N ALA A 140 -12.32 -12.45 11.70
CA ALA A 140 -11.22 -13.31 12.17
C ALA A 140 -9.86 -12.83 11.65
N ALA A 141 -9.79 -12.37 10.40
CA ALA A 141 -8.58 -11.76 9.84
C ALA A 141 -8.19 -10.48 10.61
N ILE A 142 -9.17 -9.63 10.99
CA ILE A 142 -8.93 -8.43 11.83
C ILE A 142 -8.33 -8.85 13.17
N LEU A 143 -8.95 -9.80 13.86
CA LEU A 143 -8.49 -10.27 15.17
C LEU A 143 -7.09 -10.88 15.07
N GLY A 144 -6.82 -11.67 14.04
CA GLY A 144 -5.51 -12.25 13.79
C GLY A 144 -4.44 -11.18 13.51
N ALA A 145 -4.76 -10.17 12.69
CA ALA A 145 -3.88 -9.04 12.43
C ALA A 145 -3.57 -8.25 13.70
N LEU A 146 -4.59 -7.89 14.48
CA LEU A 146 -4.44 -7.16 15.74
C LEU A 146 -3.65 -7.98 16.77
N GLY A 147 -3.91 -9.27 16.86
CA GLY A 147 -3.17 -10.18 17.73
C GLY A 147 -1.68 -10.21 17.39
N ALA A 148 -1.33 -10.39 16.11
CA ALA A 148 0.06 -10.36 15.66
C ALA A 148 0.75 -9.02 15.96
N VAL A 149 0.07 -7.89 15.68
CA VAL A 149 0.58 -6.55 15.98
C VAL A 149 0.81 -6.37 17.48
N ALA A 150 -0.14 -6.79 18.31
CA ALA A 150 -0.02 -6.70 19.76
C ALA A 150 1.16 -7.52 20.27
N VAL A 151 1.34 -8.75 19.82
CA VAL A 151 2.47 -9.61 20.18
C VAL A 151 3.80 -8.97 19.75
N VAL A 152 3.90 -8.49 18.51
CA VAL A 152 5.12 -7.82 18.02
C VAL A 152 5.42 -6.58 18.87
N TYR A 153 4.42 -5.75 19.16
CA TYR A 153 4.60 -4.54 19.96
C TYR A 153 5.06 -4.85 21.39
N LEU A 154 4.40 -5.80 22.05
CA LEU A 154 4.71 -6.18 23.43
C LEU A 154 6.13 -6.75 23.55
N LEU A 155 6.53 -7.63 22.64
CA LEU A 155 7.84 -8.27 22.64
C LEU A 155 8.96 -7.30 22.23
N ALA A 156 8.65 -6.32 21.36
CA ALA A 156 9.64 -5.35 20.88
C ALA A 156 9.76 -4.09 21.76
N ARG A 157 8.87 -3.92 22.73
CA ARG A 157 8.81 -2.71 23.59
C ARG A 157 10.15 -2.42 24.24
N GLY A 158 10.63 -1.19 24.15
CA GLY A 158 11.90 -0.73 24.72
C GLY A 158 13.16 -1.12 23.93
N GLY A 159 13.05 -1.90 22.83
CA GLY A 159 14.21 -2.45 22.10
C GLY A 159 14.62 -1.72 20.82
N GLY A 160 14.05 -0.56 20.51
CA GLY A 160 14.41 0.18 19.31
C GLY A 160 13.87 -0.42 18.00
N THR A 161 14.23 0.22 16.88
CA THR A 161 13.71 -0.11 15.55
C THR A 161 14.13 -1.49 15.06
N SER A 162 15.37 -1.91 15.34
CA SER A 162 15.90 -3.22 14.92
C SER A 162 15.18 -4.37 15.61
N ARG A 163 14.89 -4.24 16.93
CA ARG A 163 14.16 -5.26 17.67
C ARG A 163 12.72 -5.40 17.16
N LEU A 164 12.08 -4.28 16.83
CA LEU A 164 10.74 -4.27 16.25
C LEU A 164 10.70 -5.05 14.93
N LEU A 165 11.67 -4.79 14.03
CA LEU A 165 11.80 -5.48 12.76
C LEU A 165 12.04 -6.99 12.95
N LEU A 166 13.00 -7.35 13.79
CA LEU A 166 13.37 -8.75 14.03
C LEU A 166 12.19 -9.54 14.63
N THR A 167 11.50 -8.95 15.62
CA THR A 167 10.32 -9.56 16.23
C THR A 167 9.21 -9.75 15.18
N GLY A 168 8.99 -8.75 14.31
CA GLY A 168 8.02 -8.86 13.21
C GLY A 168 8.34 -10.02 12.28
N VAL A 169 9.60 -10.19 11.87
CA VAL A 169 10.03 -11.31 11.02
C VAL A 169 9.79 -12.65 11.69
N VAL A 170 10.13 -12.79 12.97
CA VAL A 170 9.92 -14.05 13.72
C VAL A 170 8.42 -14.39 13.81
N ILE A 171 7.56 -13.41 14.13
CA ILE A 171 6.11 -13.62 14.20
C ILE A 171 5.54 -13.92 12.80
N ALA A 172 6.00 -13.23 11.75
CA ALA A 172 5.59 -13.55 10.38
C ALA A 172 5.94 -14.99 10.00
N SER A 173 7.13 -15.47 10.37
CA SER A 173 7.57 -16.86 10.14
C SER A 173 6.73 -17.86 10.90
N ALA A 174 6.42 -17.59 12.18
CA ALA A 174 5.55 -18.43 12.99
C ALA A 174 4.12 -18.50 12.41
N CYS A 175 3.55 -17.37 11.99
CA CYS A 175 2.27 -17.33 11.29
C CYS A 175 2.32 -18.13 9.98
N GLY A 176 3.41 -18.02 9.20
CA GLY A 176 3.61 -18.82 7.98
C GLY A 176 3.60 -20.33 8.23
N ALA A 177 4.24 -20.79 9.33
CA ALA A 177 4.19 -22.18 9.74
C ALA A 177 2.77 -22.62 10.11
N LEU A 178 2.03 -21.79 10.87
CA LEU A 178 0.62 -22.06 11.19
C LEU A 178 -0.25 -22.13 9.95
N VAL A 179 -0.07 -21.19 8.99
CA VAL A 179 -0.78 -21.22 7.70
C VAL A 179 -0.53 -22.55 6.98
N SER A 180 0.72 -23.03 6.94
CA SER A 180 1.05 -24.32 6.31
C SER A 180 0.35 -25.49 6.98
N VAL A 181 0.28 -25.51 8.32
CA VAL A 181 -0.47 -26.54 9.07
C VAL A 181 -1.96 -26.47 8.76
N LEU A 182 -2.55 -25.26 8.74
CA LEU A 182 -3.97 -25.06 8.45
C LEU A 182 -4.33 -25.54 7.04
N LEU A 183 -3.47 -25.28 6.05
CA LEU A 183 -3.66 -25.78 4.68
C LEU A 183 -3.55 -27.31 4.60
N ALA A 184 -2.66 -27.93 5.39
CA ALA A 184 -2.48 -29.37 5.40
C ALA A 184 -3.68 -30.13 6.00
N VAL A 185 -4.41 -29.53 6.94
CA VAL A 185 -5.60 -30.15 7.58
C VAL A 185 -6.92 -29.70 6.95
N ALA A 186 -6.89 -28.79 5.98
CA ALA A 186 -8.10 -28.27 5.35
C ALA A 186 -8.73 -29.26 4.39
N ASP A 187 -10.06 -29.28 4.34
CA ASP A 187 -10.83 -30.06 3.36
C ASP A 187 -10.52 -29.58 1.93
N SER A 188 -10.40 -30.53 0.99
CA SER A 188 -10.09 -30.24 -0.42
C SER A 188 -11.06 -29.23 -1.07
N GLY A 189 -12.34 -29.25 -0.67
CA GLY A 189 -13.34 -28.31 -1.18
C GLY A 189 -13.11 -26.84 -0.77
N ARG A 190 -12.46 -26.60 0.37
CA ARG A 190 -12.15 -25.25 0.89
C ARG A 190 -10.77 -24.77 0.50
N LEU A 191 -9.86 -25.69 0.21
CA LEU A 191 -8.45 -25.41 -0.04
C LEU A 191 -8.26 -24.35 -1.15
N ARG A 192 -9.03 -24.44 -2.24
CA ARG A 192 -8.94 -23.48 -3.33
C ARG A 192 -9.25 -22.04 -2.87
N GLY A 193 -10.31 -21.84 -2.09
CA GLY A 193 -10.66 -20.53 -1.53
C GLY A 193 -9.58 -19.98 -0.62
N MET A 194 -8.99 -20.84 0.24
CA MET A 194 -7.90 -20.48 1.15
C MET A 194 -6.65 -20.04 0.38
N VAL A 195 -6.26 -20.80 -0.66
CA VAL A 195 -5.11 -20.45 -1.52
C VAL A 195 -5.36 -19.14 -2.27
N PHE A 196 -6.56 -18.91 -2.81
CA PHE A 196 -6.90 -17.66 -3.47
C PHE A 196 -6.87 -16.47 -2.51
N TRP A 197 -7.36 -16.62 -1.27
CA TRP A 197 -7.26 -15.59 -0.26
C TRP A 197 -5.81 -15.25 0.09
N LEU A 198 -4.97 -16.29 0.28
CA LEU A 198 -3.53 -16.12 0.54
C LEU A 198 -2.78 -15.52 -0.64
N ALA A 199 -3.20 -15.80 -1.87
CA ALA A 199 -2.59 -15.25 -3.06
C ALA A 199 -3.10 -13.85 -3.43
N GLY A 200 -4.06 -13.31 -2.67
CA GLY A 200 -4.67 -12.00 -2.87
C GLY A 200 -5.77 -11.98 -3.92
N ASP A 201 -6.98 -11.63 -3.49
CA ASP A 201 -8.14 -11.48 -4.37
C ASP A 201 -9.04 -10.32 -3.90
N LEU A 202 -9.26 -9.37 -4.78
CA LEU A 202 -10.14 -8.21 -4.54
C LEU A 202 -11.63 -8.56 -4.49
N GLY A 203 -12.02 -9.79 -4.84
CA GLY A 203 -13.38 -10.30 -4.69
C GLY A 203 -13.84 -10.43 -3.22
N TRP A 204 -12.91 -10.41 -2.27
CA TRP A 204 -13.21 -10.42 -0.83
C TRP A 204 -13.56 -9.05 -0.23
N ALA A 205 -13.44 -7.97 -1.01
CA ALA A 205 -13.77 -6.62 -0.53
C ALA A 205 -15.29 -6.44 -0.38
N LEU A 206 -15.83 -6.67 0.82
CA LEU A 206 -17.26 -6.50 1.13
C LEU A 206 -17.71 -5.04 1.03
N ASN A 207 -16.83 -4.10 1.38
CA ASN A 207 -17.10 -2.67 1.26
C ASN A 207 -15.91 -1.95 0.59
N PRO A 208 -15.91 -1.83 -0.75
CA PRO A 208 -14.82 -1.21 -1.49
C PRO A 208 -14.65 0.29 -1.19
N TRP A 209 -15.70 0.99 -0.82
CA TRP A 209 -15.66 2.40 -0.44
C TRP A 209 -14.87 2.63 0.85
N SER A 210 -14.93 1.69 1.79
CA SER A 210 -14.21 1.82 3.07
C SER A 210 -12.69 1.84 2.88
N SER A 211 -12.14 1.02 2.00
CA SER A 211 -10.71 1.00 1.71
C SER A 211 -10.24 2.27 0.99
N LEU A 212 -11.05 2.77 0.03
CA LEU A 212 -10.74 4.02 -0.67
C LEU A 212 -10.81 5.22 0.28
N LEU A 213 -11.87 5.33 1.08
CA LEU A 213 -12.01 6.38 2.08
C LEU A 213 -10.85 6.35 3.08
N ALA A 214 -10.52 5.16 3.59
CA ALA A 214 -9.38 4.99 4.49
C ALA A 214 -8.06 5.43 3.85
N ALA A 215 -7.82 5.13 2.56
CA ALA A 215 -6.63 5.55 1.83
C ALA A 215 -6.57 7.08 1.68
N VAL A 216 -7.68 7.73 1.35
CA VAL A 216 -7.77 9.19 1.23
C VAL A 216 -7.54 9.87 2.58
N LEU A 217 -8.23 9.42 3.63
CA LEU A 217 -8.06 9.96 4.99
C LEU A 217 -6.63 9.79 5.49
N ALA A 218 -6.04 8.60 5.27
CA ALA A 218 -4.66 8.34 5.66
C ALA A 218 -3.66 9.21 4.88
N ALA A 219 -3.90 9.46 3.59
CA ALA A 219 -3.08 10.37 2.79
C ALA A 219 -3.16 11.81 3.31
N CYS A 220 -4.36 12.29 3.66
CA CYS A 220 -4.54 13.61 4.28
C CYS A 220 -3.81 13.72 5.63
N LEU A 221 -3.94 12.70 6.49
CA LEU A 221 -3.22 12.64 7.77
C LEU A 221 -1.70 12.61 7.55
N ALA A 222 -1.21 11.85 6.57
CA ALA A 222 0.22 11.80 6.23
C ALA A 222 0.76 13.15 5.78
N LEU A 223 -0.05 13.98 5.09
CA LEU A 223 0.32 15.35 4.73
C LEU A 223 0.48 16.24 5.97
N LEU A 224 -0.39 16.11 6.97
CA LEU A 224 -0.29 16.87 8.23
C LEU A 224 0.99 16.53 9.00
N VAL A 225 1.41 15.26 8.96
CA VAL A 225 2.62 14.78 9.65
C VAL A 225 3.86 14.69 8.75
N ALA A 226 3.81 15.23 7.53
CA ALA A 226 4.91 15.12 6.57
C ALA A 226 6.21 15.79 7.07
N ARG A 227 6.12 16.89 7.85
CA ARG A 227 7.30 17.54 8.44
C ARG A 227 8.01 16.64 9.45
N PRO A 228 7.36 16.12 10.51
CA PRO A 228 7.95 15.12 11.39
C PRO A 228 8.54 13.91 10.64
N LEU A 229 7.84 13.40 9.61
CA LEU A 229 8.34 12.28 8.80
C LEU A 229 9.65 12.63 8.09
N ASN A 230 9.76 13.84 7.52
CA ASN A 230 10.99 14.31 6.87
C ASN A 230 12.14 14.40 7.87
N VAL A 231 11.86 14.87 9.07
CA VAL A 231 12.87 14.98 10.14
C VAL A 231 13.32 13.59 10.62
N LEU A 232 12.39 12.65 10.81
CA LEU A 232 12.71 11.29 11.22
C LEU A 232 13.55 10.55 10.16
N ALA A 233 13.19 10.70 8.90
CA ALA A 233 13.91 10.11 7.77
C ALA A 233 15.35 10.66 7.66
N ALA A 234 15.60 11.90 8.11
CA ALA A 234 16.92 12.51 8.14
C ALA A 234 17.84 12.00 9.28
N GLY A 235 17.32 11.19 10.21
CA GLY A 235 18.08 10.51 11.25
C GLY A 235 17.67 10.88 12.69
N GLU A 236 17.88 9.94 13.62
CA GLU A 236 17.45 10.08 15.01
C GLU A 236 18.14 11.22 15.76
N LEU A 237 19.47 11.41 15.55
CA LEU A 237 20.19 12.50 16.16
C LEU A 237 19.61 13.86 15.78
N ARG A 238 19.30 14.05 14.49
CA ARG A 238 18.68 15.27 13.99
C ARG A 238 17.25 15.44 14.50
N ALA A 239 16.49 14.35 14.62
CA ALA A 239 15.15 14.38 15.17
C ALA A 239 15.15 14.79 16.66
N ARG A 240 16.08 14.26 17.45
CA ARG A 240 16.27 14.66 18.87
C ARG A 240 16.70 16.11 19.02
N SER A 241 17.61 16.62 18.16
CA SER A 241 18.09 18.01 18.26
C SER A 241 17.02 19.05 18.01
N VAL A 242 15.95 18.70 17.28
CA VAL A 242 14.77 19.57 17.08
C VAL A 242 13.60 19.27 18.04
N GLY A 243 13.85 18.45 19.10
CA GLY A 243 12.88 18.16 20.15
C GLY A 243 11.83 17.09 19.78
N LEU A 244 12.04 16.30 18.71
CA LEU A 244 11.09 15.26 18.34
C LEU A 244 11.17 14.06 19.30
N GLN A 245 10.06 13.66 19.89
CA GLN A 245 9.96 12.49 20.78
C GLN A 245 9.96 11.19 19.96
N ILE A 246 11.12 10.63 19.71
CA ILE A 246 11.33 9.50 18.78
C ILE A 246 10.47 8.29 19.15
N GLU A 247 10.38 7.94 20.43
CA GLU A 247 9.63 6.77 20.90
C GLU A 247 8.13 6.89 20.59
N VAL A 248 7.57 8.09 20.80
CA VAL A 248 6.16 8.37 20.47
C VAL A 248 5.91 8.23 18.98
N TRP A 249 6.78 8.82 18.15
CA TRP A 249 6.67 8.74 16.71
C TRP A 249 6.89 7.32 16.17
N ARG A 250 7.84 6.57 16.76
CA ARG A 250 8.06 5.17 16.41
C ARG A 250 6.81 4.33 16.64
N THR A 251 6.21 4.45 17.83
CA THR A 251 4.98 3.74 18.19
C THR A 251 3.82 4.16 17.30
N ALA A 252 3.62 5.46 17.08
CA ALA A 252 2.54 5.98 16.24
C ALA A 252 2.65 5.50 14.79
N LEU A 253 3.85 5.55 14.20
CA LEU A 253 4.09 5.08 12.83
C LEU A 253 3.94 3.56 12.72
N PHE A 254 4.39 2.79 13.72
CA PHE A 254 4.19 1.35 13.74
C PHE A 254 2.71 0.99 13.75
N ILE A 255 1.92 1.61 14.64
CA ILE A 255 0.46 1.38 14.71
C ILE A 255 -0.22 1.83 13.41
N ALA A 256 0.14 2.99 12.86
CA ALA A 256 -0.40 3.46 11.60
C ALA A 256 -0.11 2.48 10.44
N CYS A 257 1.15 2.04 10.28
CA CYS A 257 1.52 1.05 9.27
C CYS A 257 0.73 -0.25 9.43
N ALA A 258 0.64 -0.76 10.66
CA ALA A 258 -0.08 -1.98 10.96
C ALA A 258 -1.57 -1.86 10.63
N THR A 259 -2.19 -0.73 10.98
CA THR A 259 -3.61 -0.46 10.70
C THR A 259 -3.87 -0.37 9.19
N LEU A 260 -3.05 0.40 8.45
CA LEU A 260 -3.18 0.52 6.99
C LEU A 260 -3.02 -0.84 6.30
N THR A 261 -2.03 -1.62 6.74
CA THR A 261 -1.78 -2.96 6.20
C THR A 261 -2.93 -3.92 6.55
N ALA A 262 -3.44 -3.88 7.78
CA ALA A 262 -4.57 -4.71 8.18
C ALA A 262 -5.81 -4.42 7.33
N ILE A 263 -6.19 -3.14 7.16
CA ILE A 263 -7.33 -2.74 6.32
C ILE A 263 -7.13 -3.24 4.88
N ALA A 264 -5.92 -3.12 4.33
CA ALA A 264 -5.62 -3.60 2.99
C ALA A 264 -5.77 -5.13 2.87
N VAL A 265 -5.17 -5.89 3.79
CA VAL A 265 -5.17 -7.37 3.78
C VAL A 265 -6.57 -7.94 3.98
N ILE A 266 -7.39 -7.35 4.83
CA ILE A 266 -8.78 -7.77 5.06
C ILE A 266 -9.63 -7.66 3.79
N ASN A 267 -9.37 -6.63 2.96
CA ASN A 267 -10.14 -6.37 1.75
C ASN A 267 -9.61 -7.12 0.51
N ALA A 268 -8.35 -7.53 0.50
CA ALA A 268 -7.73 -8.10 -0.72
C ALA A 268 -6.89 -9.36 -0.46
N GLY A 269 -6.83 -9.87 0.77
CA GLY A 269 -5.84 -10.88 1.11
C GLY A 269 -4.41 -10.33 1.06
N THR A 270 -3.41 -11.20 0.86
CA THR A 270 -2.02 -10.76 0.86
C THR A 270 -1.59 -10.29 -0.54
N VAL A 271 -1.19 -9.02 -0.68
CA VAL A 271 -0.74 -8.40 -1.94
C VAL A 271 0.61 -7.73 -1.74
N GLY A 272 1.69 -8.44 -2.03
CA GLY A 272 3.06 -7.95 -1.85
C GLY A 272 3.49 -6.89 -2.88
N PHE A 273 4.70 -6.35 -2.69
CA PHE A 273 5.41 -5.43 -3.57
C PHE A 273 4.85 -4.01 -3.71
N VAL A 274 3.56 -3.75 -3.51
CA VAL A 274 2.97 -2.40 -3.67
C VAL A 274 3.67 -1.41 -2.73
N GLY A 275 3.76 -1.74 -1.44
CA GLY A 275 4.39 -0.90 -0.42
C GLY A 275 5.89 -0.73 -0.59
N LEU A 276 6.53 -1.68 -1.25
CA LEU A 276 7.97 -1.65 -1.52
C LEU A 276 8.32 -0.79 -2.74
N ILE A 277 7.61 -1.01 -3.85
CA ILE A 277 7.94 -0.43 -5.15
C ILE A 277 7.48 1.02 -5.25
N THR A 278 6.26 1.34 -4.82
CA THR A 278 5.63 2.63 -5.09
C THR A 278 6.39 3.81 -4.49
N PRO A 279 6.75 3.84 -3.19
CA PRO A 279 7.50 4.95 -2.63
C PRO A 279 8.88 5.10 -3.27
N HIS A 280 9.51 3.99 -3.62
CA HIS A 280 10.81 3.98 -4.27
C HIS A 280 10.73 4.57 -5.69
N ALA A 281 9.75 4.14 -6.49
CA ALA A 281 9.50 4.66 -7.83
C ALA A 281 9.19 6.17 -7.82
N ILE A 282 8.37 6.65 -6.88
CA ILE A 282 8.06 8.07 -6.72
C ILE A 282 9.32 8.87 -6.37
N ARG A 283 10.14 8.41 -5.42
CA ARG A 283 11.38 9.10 -5.07
C ARG A 283 12.34 9.21 -6.25
N LEU A 284 12.45 8.18 -7.07
CA LEU A 284 13.28 8.20 -8.29
C LEU A 284 12.70 9.11 -9.37
N ALA A 285 11.39 9.00 -9.66
CA ALA A 285 10.74 9.77 -10.72
C ALA A 285 10.75 11.28 -10.43
N PHE A 286 10.47 11.66 -9.19
CA PHE A 286 10.39 13.07 -8.77
C PHE A 286 11.70 13.62 -8.16
N ARG A 287 12.72 12.78 -8.04
CA ARG A 287 14.02 13.14 -7.44
C ARG A 287 13.85 13.87 -6.10
N THR A 288 12.95 13.39 -5.26
CA THR A 288 12.64 14.00 -3.97
C THR A 288 12.37 12.93 -2.91
N SER A 289 12.72 13.26 -1.66
CA SER A 289 12.36 12.48 -0.48
C SER A 289 11.35 13.21 0.41
N ASP A 290 10.80 14.36 -0.04
CA ASP A 290 9.83 15.12 0.73
C ASP A 290 8.49 14.36 0.80
N HIS A 291 8.10 13.99 2.01
CA HIS A 291 6.87 13.22 2.26
C HIS A 291 5.59 13.98 1.88
N ARG A 292 5.63 15.31 1.72
CA ARG A 292 4.50 16.10 1.20
C ARG A 292 4.13 15.72 -0.23
N LEU A 293 5.10 15.29 -1.02
CA LEU A 293 4.88 14.80 -2.38
C LEU A 293 4.87 13.28 -2.41
N VAL A 294 5.83 12.63 -1.72
CA VAL A 294 6.01 11.18 -1.78
C VAL A 294 4.77 10.45 -1.27
N ALA A 295 4.12 10.89 -0.17
CA ALA A 295 2.98 10.18 0.40
C ALA A 295 1.76 10.19 -0.54
N PRO A 296 1.21 11.33 -0.98
CA PRO A 296 0.03 11.33 -1.85
C PRO A 296 0.32 10.73 -3.23
N ALA A 297 1.49 11.01 -3.83
CA ALA A 297 1.86 10.42 -5.11
C ALA A 297 2.01 8.90 -5.03
N SER A 298 2.50 8.36 -3.91
CA SER A 298 2.57 6.91 -3.68
C SER A 298 1.18 6.29 -3.57
N VAL A 299 0.22 6.95 -2.92
CA VAL A 299 -1.17 6.47 -2.84
C VAL A 299 -1.78 6.35 -4.25
N VAL A 300 -1.63 7.37 -5.09
CA VAL A 300 -2.13 7.35 -6.47
C VAL A 300 -1.43 6.26 -7.29
N LEU A 301 -0.09 6.18 -7.22
CA LEU A 301 0.66 5.16 -7.96
C LEU A 301 0.32 3.74 -7.48
N GLY A 302 0.18 3.53 -6.16
CA GLY A 302 -0.16 2.23 -5.58
C GLY A 302 -1.54 1.75 -6.01
N GLY A 303 -2.53 2.65 -6.00
CA GLY A 303 -3.86 2.38 -6.55
C GLY A 303 -3.81 2.03 -8.03
N THR A 304 -3.05 2.80 -8.82
CA THR A 304 -2.89 2.57 -10.26
C THR A 304 -2.22 1.23 -10.56
N ILE A 305 -1.14 0.89 -9.85
CA ILE A 305 -0.43 -0.39 -10.02
C ILE A 305 -1.35 -1.57 -9.67
N LEU A 306 -2.07 -1.48 -8.54
CA LEU A 306 -2.95 -2.58 -8.13
C LEU A 306 -4.16 -2.71 -9.06
N ALA A 307 -4.74 -1.60 -9.55
CA ALA A 307 -5.80 -1.63 -10.55
C ALA A 307 -5.31 -2.23 -11.88
N THR A 308 -4.06 -1.96 -12.27
CA THR A 308 -3.44 -2.59 -13.45
C THR A 308 -3.27 -4.10 -13.25
N ALA A 309 -2.77 -4.52 -12.09
CA ALA A 309 -2.61 -5.93 -11.77
C ALA A 309 -3.96 -6.67 -11.72
N ASP A 310 -5.01 -6.04 -11.18
CA ASP A 310 -6.36 -6.59 -11.18
C ASP A 310 -6.94 -6.69 -12.60
N LEU A 311 -6.72 -5.70 -13.45
CA LEU A 311 -7.13 -5.74 -14.85
C LEU A 311 -6.45 -6.93 -15.57
N LEU A 312 -5.13 -7.10 -15.39
CA LEU A 312 -4.40 -8.25 -15.94
C LEU A 312 -4.91 -9.57 -15.38
N ALA A 313 -5.15 -9.66 -14.07
CA ALA A 313 -5.66 -10.87 -13.42
C ALA A 313 -7.02 -11.33 -13.99
N ARG A 314 -7.85 -10.39 -14.45
CA ARG A 314 -9.18 -10.67 -15.04
C ARG A 314 -9.16 -10.91 -16.55
N THR A 315 -8.10 -10.51 -17.24
CA THR A 315 -8.07 -10.54 -18.73
C THR A 315 -7.14 -11.58 -19.30
N VAL A 316 -5.97 -11.84 -18.68
CA VAL A 316 -4.92 -12.69 -19.25
C VAL A 316 -5.35 -14.16 -19.40
N ALA A 317 -6.09 -14.69 -18.44
CA ALA A 317 -6.50 -16.10 -18.43
C ALA A 317 -8.02 -16.30 -18.57
N ASN A 318 -8.73 -15.31 -19.14
CA ASN A 318 -10.18 -15.38 -19.32
C ASN A 318 -10.62 -16.72 -19.97
N PRO A 319 -11.65 -17.45 -19.43
CA PRO A 319 -12.59 -17.03 -18.38
C PRO A 319 -12.12 -17.24 -16.93
N ARG A 320 -10.93 -17.75 -16.69
CA ARG A 320 -10.40 -17.95 -15.34
C ARG A 320 -9.81 -16.65 -14.79
N GLN A 321 -10.13 -16.35 -13.54
CA GLN A 321 -9.49 -15.23 -12.83
C GLN A 321 -8.22 -15.73 -12.13
N LEU A 322 -7.16 -14.91 -12.19
CA LEU A 322 -5.92 -15.13 -11.48
C LEU A 322 -5.90 -14.34 -10.16
N PRO A 323 -5.19 -14.80 -9.14
CA PRO A 323 -4.99 -14.01 -7.92
C PRO A 323 -4.18 -12.75 -8.21
N VAL A 324 -4.65 -11.58 -7.76
CA VAL A 324 -4.02 -10.29 -8.03
C VAL A 324 -2.63 -10.17 -7.38
N GLY A 325 -2.45 -10.76 -6.20
CA GLY A 325 -1.15 -10.78 -5.52
C GLY A 325 -0.09 -11.60 -6.26
N ALA A 326 -0.50 -12.70 -6.93
CA ALA A 326 0.41 -13.47 -7.78
C ALA A 326 0.88 -12.65 -9.01
N ILE A 327 -0.04 -11.92 -9.66
CA ILE A 327 0.32 -10.99 -10.75
C ILE A 327 1.26 -9.90 -10.25
N MET A 328 0.96 -9.33 -9.06
CA MET A 328 1.83 -8.32 -8.43
C MET A 328 3.23 -8.86 -8.14
N ALA A 329 3.36 -10.10 -7.70
CA ALA A 329 4.67 -10.71 -7.43
C ALA A 329 5.45 -10.95 -8.73
N LEU A 330 4.79 -11.48 -9.76
CA LEU A 330 5.42 -11.76 -11.07
C LEU A 330 5.92 -10.49 -11.78
N VAL A 331 5.16 -9.40 -11.71
CA VAL A 331 5.51 -8.12 -12.34
C VAL A 331 6.37 -7.28 -11.40
N GLY A 332 6.07 -7.30 -10.13
CA GLY A 332 6.72 -6.46 -9.12
C GLY A 332 8.19 -6.85 -8.88
N ALA A 333 8.50 -8.14 -8.78
CA ALA A 333 9.87 -8.56 -8.51
C ALA A 333 10.87 -8.11 -9.59
N PRO A 334 10.62 -8.32 -10.90
CA PRO A 334 11.49 -7.78 -11.96
C PRO A 334 11.61 -6.26 -11.95
N ILE A 335 10.49 -5.55 -11.77
CA ILE A 335 10.50 -4.07 -11.70
C ILE A 335 11.37 -3.61 -10.53
N PHE A 336 11.22 -4.24 -9.37
CA PHE A 336 12.01 -3.88 -8.19
C PHE A 336 13.50 -4.11 -8.40
N ILE A 337 13.90 -5.23 -8.99
CA ILE A 337 15.30 -5.51 -9.33
C ILE A 337 15.84 -4.45 -10.30
N ALA A 338 15.05 -4.06 -11.32
CA ALA A 338 15.45 -3.01 -12.26
C ALA A 338 15.62 -1.63 -11.58
N LEU A 339 14.74 -1.30 -10.62
CA LEU A 339 14.84 -0.06 -9.84
C LEU A 339 16.07 -0.05 -8.92
N LEU A 340 16.43 -1.18 -8.33
CA LEU A 340 17.64 -1.31 -7.50
C LEU A 340 18.92 -1.08 -8.31
N ARG A 341 19.01 -1.63 -9.52
CA ARG A 341 20.18 -1.44 -10.42
C ARG A 341 20.40 0.03 -10.80
N ARG A 342 19.33 0.81 -11.01
CA ARG A 342 19.43 2.25 -11.34
C ARG A 342 19.97 3.12 -10.21
N ARG A 343 20.01 2.62 -8.98
CA ARG A 343 20.56 3.34 -7.82
C ARG A 343 22.05 3.07 -7.62
N ALA A 344 22.57 1.99 -8.19
CA ALA A 344 23.97 1.59 -8.09
C ALA A 344 24.85 2.21 -9.22
N ALA A 345 24.22 2.79 -10.24
CA ALA A 345 24.86 3.55 -11.31
C ALA A 345 24.64 5.06 -11.07
#